data_e188eef1049e52be129491a000e6d1df
#
_entry.id   e188eef1049e52be129491a000e6d1df
#
_cell.length_a   1.000
_cell.length_b   1.000
_cell.length_c   1.000
_cell.angle_alpha   90.00
_cell.angle_beta   90.00
_cell.angle_gamma   90.00
#
_symmetry.space_group_name_H-M   'P 1'
#
loop_
_entity.id
_entity.type
_entity.pdbx_description
1 polymer ?
#
loop_
_entity_poly.entity_id
_entity_poly.type
_entity_poly.pdbx_seq_one_letter_code
_entity_poly.pdbx_strand_id
1 'polypeptide(L)'
;MTISFLLVMWIALPLGEGNKLLAALPLVVAFALILLSHRACGEGLRDVGWRLDNFARAARLLILPMFAGALILFTTGWLSDSFHGHKFARWQWIGWVFVWGLLQQYVLHGFINRRAQELWGRGAASILLVAGLFALLHLPNPWLTLATFMAGAVWAWVYQRAPNLPALALSHALMSMLLVWSLPPTVIKSLRIGFKYFG
;
A
#
# COMPACT_ATOMS: atom_id res chain seq x y z
N MET A 1 -13.43 8.42 6.83
CA MET A 1 -12.87 7.15 6.37
C MET A 1 -11.38 6.96 6.71
N THR A 2 -10.48 7.90 6.36
CA THR A 2 -9.05 7.77 6.74
C THR A 2 -8.86 7.67 8.24
N ILE A 3 -9.55 8.50 9.02
CA ILE A 3 -9.57 8.42 10.48
C ILE A 3 -10.07 7.04 10.94
N SER A 4 -11.07 6.46 10.29
CA SER A 4 -11.56 5.12 10.62
C SER A 4 -10.49 4.05 10.38
N PHE A 5 -9.72 4.13 9.30
CA PHE A 5 -8.59 3.22 9.06
C PHE A 5 -7.47 3.39 10.09
N LEU A 6 -7.13 4.63 10.48
CA LEU A 6 -6.17 4.89 11.55
C LEU A 6 -6.67 4.32 12.89
N LEU A 7 -7.93 4.54 13.24
CA LEU A 7 -8.53 3.98 14.45
C LEU A 7 -8.52 2.45 14.43
N VAL A 8 -8.77 1.83 13.28
CA VAL A 8 -8.68 0.38 13.13
C VAL A 8 -7.27 -0.11 13.38
N MET A 9 -6.28 0.48 12.72
CA MET A 9 -4.89 0.04 12.81
C MET A 9 -4.27 0.32 14.20
N TRP A 10 -4.63 1.43 14.84
CA TRP A 10 -4.03 1.87 16.09
C TRP A 10 -4.80 1.42 17.33
N ILE A 11 -6.10 1.23 17.24
CA ILE A 11 -6.96 0.96 18.40
C ILE A 11 -7.65 -0.40 18.27
N ALA A 12 -8.42 -0.61 17.19
CA ALA A 12 -9.27 -1.79 17.09
C ALA A 12 -8.48 -3.10 16.95
N LEU A 13 -7.42 -3.12 16.14
CA LEU A 13 -6.58 -4.31 15.98
C LEU A 13 -5.80 -4.67 17.24
N PRO A 14 -5.14 -3.74 17.96
CA PRO A 14 -4.51 -4.04 19.25
C PRO A 14 -5.50 -4.48 20.34
N LEU A 15 -6.63 -3.80 20.48
CA LEU A 15 -7.65 -4.15 21.48
C LEU A 15 -8.40 -5.44 21.14
N GLY A 16 -8.44 -5.82 19.86
CA GLY A 16 -9.10 -7.03 19.36
C GLY A 16 -8.23 -8.29 19.43
N GLU A 17 -7.07 -8.27 20.08
CA GLU A 17 -6.13 -9.43 20.13
C GLU A 17 -6.71 -10.71 20.77
N GLY A 18 -7.88 -10.70 21.32
CA GLY A 18 -8.61 -11.92 21.77
C GLY A 18 -9.86 -12.22 20.94
N ASN A 19 -10.33 -11.29 20.10
CA ASN A 19 -11.59 -11.45 19.37
C ASN A 19 -11.47 -11.01 17.92
N LYS A 20 -11.29 -11.99 17.04
CA LYS A 20 -11.12 -11.79 15.59
C LYS A 20 -12.31 -11.07 14.95
N LEU A 21 -13.53 -11.25 15.47
CA LEU A 21 -14.73 -10.57 14.96
C LEU A 21 -14.71 -9.06 15.28
N LEU A 22 -14.32 -8.68 16.49
CA LEU A 22 -14.18 -7.27 16.87
C LEU A 22 -13.07 -6.59 16.05
N ALA A 23 -11.98 -7.29 15.75
CA ALA A 23 -10.91 -6.76 14.90
C ALA A 23 -11.33 -6.63 13.42
N ALA A 24 -12.16 -7.54 12.91
CA ALA A 24 -12.60 -7.54 11.52
C ALA A 24 -13.74 -6.54 11.24
N LEU A 25 -14.63 -6.28 12.20
CA LEU A 25 -15.84 -5.47 12.01
C LEU A 25 -15.55 -4.07 11.42
N PRO A 26 -14.59 -3.27 11.92
CA PRO A 26 -14.29 -1.96 11.36
C PRO A 26 -13.78 -2.03 9.92
N LEU A 27 -13.02 -3.08 9.56
CA LEU A 27 -12.57 -3.30 8.18
C LEU A 27 -13.74 -3.62 7.26
N VAL A 28 -14.63 -4.50 7.68
CA VAL A 28 -15.85 -4.85 6.93
C VAL A 28 -16.71 -3.62 6.70
N VAL A 29 -16.94 -2.80 7.74
CA VAL A 29 -17.68 -1.54 7.64
C VAL A 29 -17.00 -0.57 6.67
N ALA A 30 -15.69 -0.41 6.77
CA ALA A 30 -14.92 0.47 5.86
C ALA A 30 -15.06 0.01 4.39
N PHE A 31 -14.91 -1.30 4.13
CA PHE A 31 -15.10 -1.84 2.78
C PHE A 31 -16.53 -1.69 2.27
N ALA A 32 -17.54 -1.93 3.12
CA ALA A 32 -18.93 -1.72 2.76
C ALA A 32 -19.20 -0.25 2.37
N LEU A 33 -18.67 0.72 3.14
CA LEU A 33 -18.77 2.14 2.83
C LEU A 33 -18.07 2.52 1.51
N ILE A 34 -16.92 1.91 1.20
CA ILE A 34 -16.24 2.10 -0.08
C ILE A 34 -17.12 1.61 -1.23
N LEU A 35 -17.67 0.40 -1.12
CA LEU A 35 -18.53 -0.18 -2.15
C LEU A 35 -19.82 0.63 -2.35
N LEU A 36 -20.45 1.07 -1.26
CA LEU A 36 -21.62 1.97 -1.33
C LEU A 36 -21.28 3.30 -2.00
N SER A 37 -20.11 3.87 -1.71
CA SER A 37 -19.64 5.09 -2.35
C SER A 37 -19.42 4.91 -3.85
N HIS A 38 -18.76 3.80 -4.28
CA HIS A 38 -18.60 3.50 -5.70
C HIS A 38 -19.96 3.35 -6.39
N ARG A 39 -20.89 2.67 -5.73
CA ARG A 39 -22.25 2.47 -6.25
C ARG A 39 -23.02 3.78 -6.39
N ALA A 40 -22.94 4.65 -5.38
CA ALA A 40 -23.59 5.96 -5.39
C ALA A 40 -23.02 6.90 -6.49
N CYS A 41 -21.72 6.73 -6.84
CA CYS A 41 -21.08 7.48 -7.89
C CYS A 41 -21.17 6.81 -9.28
N GLY A 42 -21.86 5.68 -9.41
CA GLY A 42 -21.99 4.94 -10.67
C GLY A 42 -20.67 4.35 -11.20
N GLU A 43 -19.70 4.09 -10.31
CA GLU A 43 -18.38 3.62 -10.69
C GLU A 43 -18.35 2.10 -10.88
N GLY A 44 -17.96 1.66 -12.07
CA GLY A 44 -17.73 0.24 -12.38
C GLY A 44 -16.31 -0.21 -12.03
N LEU A 45 -16.08 -1.53 -12.13
CA LEU A 45 -14.76 -2.13 -11.87
C LEU A 45 -13.65 -1.48 -12.70
N ARG A 46 -13.95 -1.17 -13.96
CA ARG A 46 -13.01 -0.56 -14.89
C ARG A 46 -12.61 0.85 -14.48
N ASP A 47 -13.56 1.61 -13.90
CA ASP A 47 -13.33 2.99 -13.45
C ASP A 47 -12.41 3.03 -12.22
N VAL A 48 -12.54 2.06 -11.31
CA VAL A 48 -11.67 1.94 -10.14
C VAL A 48 -10.32 1.27 -10.45
N GLY A 49 -10.07 0.89 -11.71
CA GLY A 49 -8.79 0.35 -12.15
C GLY A 49 -8.67 -1.18 -12.16
N TRP A 50 -9.76 -1.92 -11.95
CA TRP A 50 -9.82 -3.37 -12.15
C TRP A 50 -9.90 -3.67 -13.65
N ARG A 51 -8.75 -3.62 -14.33
CA ARG A 51 -8.66 -3.78 -15.78
C ARG A 51 -7.27 -4.26 -16.20
N LEU A 52 -7.21 -5.00 -17.32
CA LEU A 52 -5.96 -5.52 -17.87
C LEU A 52 -5.56 -4.86 -19.20
N ASP A 53 -6.49 -4.20 -19.87
CA ASP A 53 -6.30 -3.61 -21.20
C ASP A 53 -5.22 -2.51 -21.23
N ASN A 54 -5.00 -1.81 -20.12
CA ASN A 54 -3.94 -0.80 -20.01
C ASN A 54 -2.77 -1.23 -19.11
N PHE A 55 -2.67 -2.53 -18.77
CA PHE A 55 -1.62 -3.06 -17.89
C PHE A 55 -0.21 -2.70 -18.35
N ALA A 56 0.07 -2.92 -19.63
CA ALA A 56 1.39 -2.61 -20.22
C ALA A 56 1.74 -1.12 -20.14
N ARG A 57 0.74 -0.23 -20.24
CA ARG A 57 0.94 1.21 -20.05
C ARG A 57 1.30 1.55 -18.62
N ALA A 58 0.55 1.01 -17.65
CA ALA A 58 0.83 1.21 -16.23
C ALA A 58 2.20 0.63 -15.85
N ALA A 59 2.50 -0.59 -16.30
CA ALA A 59 3.79 -1.24 -16.05
C ALA A 59 4.96 -0.41 -16.59
N ARG A 60 4.88 0.12 -17.82
CA ARG A 60 5.92 0.99 -18.39
C ARG A 60 6.17 2.24 -17.55
N LEU A 61 5.13 2.86 -17.00
CA LEU A 61 5.26 4.01 -16.11
C LEU A 61 5.91 3.64 -14.76
N LEU A 62 5.74 2.40 -14.31
CA LEU A 62 6.32 1.88 -13.07
C LEU A 62 7.79 1.47 -13.22
N ILE A 63 8.25 1.05 -14.40
CA ILE A 63 9.59 0.46 -14.58
C ILE A 63 10.68 1.36 -13.99
N LEU A 64 10.78 2.60 -14.44
CA LEU A 64 11.87 3.49 -14.02
C LEU A 64 11.85 3.81 -12.52
N PRO A 65 10.73 4.28 -11.91
CA PRO A 65 10.74 4.58 -10.48
C PRO A 65 10.87 3.31 -9.61
N MET A 66 10.32 2.17 -10.02
CA MET A 66 10.49 0.91 -9.29
C MET A 66 11.93 0.39 -9.39
N PHE A 67 12.56 0.50 -10.57
CA PHE A 67 13.98 0.16 -10.74
C PHE A 67 14.88 1.04 -9.87
N ALA A 68 14.65 2.35 -9.83
CA ALA A 68 15.39 3.26 -8.96
C ALA A 68 15.23 2.89 -7.47
N GLY A 69 14.00 2.64 -7.02
CA GLY A 69 13.73 2.18 -5.65
C GLY A 69 14.36 0.82 -5.35
N ALA A 70 14.31 -0.12 -6.29
CA ALA A 70 14.92 -1.43 -6.17
C ALA A 70 16.46 -1.32 -6.07
N LEU A 71 17.07 -0.46 -6.86
CA LEU A 71 18.52 -0.23 -6.82
C LEU A 71 18.94 0.35 -5.46
N ILE A 72 18.21 1.32 -4.92
CA ILE A 72 18.46 1.88 -3.59
C ILE A 72 18.38 0.78 -2.52
N LEU A 73 17.30 -0.01 -2.50
CA LEU A 73 17.12 -1.09 -1.53
C LEU A 73 18.21 -2.15 -1.66
N PHE A 74 18.52 -2.57 -2.88
CA PHE A 74 19.57 -3.55 -3.15
C PHE A 74 20.95 -3.04 -2.68
N THR A 75 21.30 -1.81 -3.06
CA THR A 75 22.58 -1.19 -2.65
C THR A 75 22.68 -1.06 -1.13
N THR A 76 21.58 -0.64 -0.47
CA THR A 76 21.54 -0.55 0.99
C THR A 76 21.74 -1.93 1.62
N GLY A 77 21.05 -2.96 1.13
CA GLY A 77 21.22 -4.34 1.61
C GLY A 77 22.63 -4.87 1.40
N TRP A 78 23.22 -4.56 0.25
CA TRP A 78 24.61 -4.95 -0.08
C TRP A 78 25.63 -4.30 0.86
N LEU A 79 25.57 -2.97 1.02
CA LEU A 79 26.50 -2.20 1.83
C LEU A 79 26.39 -2.51 3.34
N SER A 80 25.21 -2.92 3.79
CA SER A 80 24.95 -3.28 5.20
C SER A 80 25.05 -4.78 5.50
N ASP A 81 25.42 -5.60 4.50
CA ASP A 81 25.48 -7.08 4.61
C ASP A 81 24.22 -7.68 5.24
N SER A 82 23.05 -7.19 4.81
CA SER A 82 21.79 -7.46 5.49
C SER A 82 20.79 -8.30 4.70
N PHE A 83 21.22 -8.97 3.64
CA PHE A 83 20.32 -9.81 2.85
C PHE A 83 19.79 -11.04 3.64
N HIS A 84 18.47 -11.22 3.65
CA HIS A 84 17.79 -12.27 4.40
C HIS A 84 17.03 -13.22 3.48
N GLY A 85 17.66 -14.33 3.09
CA GLY A 85 17.12 -15.27 2.10
C GLY A 85 15.93 -16.14 2.56
N HIS A 86 15.78 -16.38 3.86
CA HIS A 86 14.88 -17.47 4.30
C HIS A 86 13.39 -17.15 4.39
N LYS A 87 12.99 -15.89 4.30
CA LYS A 87 11.55 -15.53 4.37
C LYS A 87 10.81 -15.81 3.07
N PHE A 88 11.52 -15.94 1.94
CA PHE A 88 10.93 -16.22 0.63
C PHE A 88 10.63 -17.69 0.36
N ALA A 89 11.02 -18.59 1.25
CA ALA A 89 10.83 -20.04 1.07
C ALA A 89 9.37 -20.50 1.20
N ARG A 90 8.44 -19.63 1.56
CA ARG A 90 7.02 -19.99 1.73
C ARG A 90 6.16 -19.32 0.66
N TRP A 91 5.69 -20.09 -0.32
CA TRP A 91 4.75 -19.65 -1.37
C TRP A 91 3.50 -18.95 -0.82
N GLN A 92 3.01 -19.39 0.33
CA GLN A 92 1.87 -18.79 1.03
C GLN A 92 2.13 -17.32 1.39
N TRP A 93 3.36 -16.97 1.77
CA TRP A 93 3.72 -15.59 2.08
C TRP A 93 3.73 -14.71 0.82
N ILE A 94 4.21 -15.21 -0.32
CA ILE A 94 4.21 -14.50 -1.60
C ILE A 94 2.77 -14.18 -2.03
N GLY A 95 1.89 -15.18 -2.00
CA GLY A 95 0.47 -15.00 -2.31
C GLY A 95 -0.20 -13.98 -1.37
N TRP A 96 0.10 -14.06 -0.07
CA TRP A 96 -0.43 -13.13 0.92
C TRP A 96 0.03 -11.69 0.67
N VAL A 97 1.31 -11.45 0.39
CA VAL A 97 1.84 -10.10 0.10
C VAL A 97 1.17 -9.49 -1.13
N PHE A 98 0.91 -10.30 -2.16
CA PHE A 98 0.20 -9.83 -3.34
C PHE A 98 -1.26 -9.47 -3.02
N VAL A 99 -2.01 -10.34 -2.34
CA VAL A 99 -3.42 -10.09 -1.96
C VAL A 99 -3.51 -8.87 -1.05
N TRP A 100 -2.63 -8.78 -0.05
CA TRP A 100 -2.57 -7.64 0.85
C TRP A 100 -2.22 -6.33 0.12
N GLY A 101 -1.22 -6.36 -0.78
CA GLY A 101 -0.88 -5.24 -1.64
C GLY A 101 -2.06 -4.81 -2.52
N LEU A 102 -2.80 -5.75 -3.07
CA LEU A 102 -3.97 -5.47 -3.90
C LEU A 102 -5.08 -4.78 -3.10
N LEU A 103 -5.37 -5.25 -1.89
CA LEU A 103 -6.34 -4.60 -0.99
C LEU A 103 -5.92 -3.17 -0.64
N GLN A 104 -4.64 -2.96 -0.31
CA GLN A 104 -4.11 -1.62 -0.03
C GLN A 104 -4.18 -0.71 -1.26
N GLN A 105 -3.81 -1.20 -2.45
CA GLN A 105 -3.88 -0.42 -3.69
C GLN A 105 -5.33 -0.08 -4.07
N TYR A 106 -6.28 -0.99 -3.82
CA TYR A 106 -7.69 -0.71 -4.05
C TYR A 106 -8.20 0.42 -3.14
N VAL A 107 -7.95 0.33 -1.84
CA VAL A 107 -8.37 1.39 -0.89
C VAL A 107 -7.67 2.71 -1.22
N LEU A 108 -6.37 2.68 -1.44
CA LEU A 108 -5.56 3.88 -1.60
C LEU A 108 -5.82 4.57 -2.95
N HIS A 109 -5.88 3.80 -4.04
CA HIS A 109 -5.99 4.37 -5.38
C HIS A 109 -7.37 4.20 -5.98
N GLY A 110 -7.97 3.02 -5.88
CA GLY A 110 -9.34 2.79 -6.36
C GLY A 110 -10.37 3.66 -5.65
N PHE A 111 -10.12 4.03 -4.40
CA PHE A 111 -11.03 4.88 -3.63
C PHE A 111 -10.42 6.24 -3.28
N ILE A 112 -9.42 6.33 -2.39
CA ILE A 112 -8.93 7.61 -1.85
C ILE A 112 -8.40 8.53 -2.95
N ASN A 113 -7.55 8.02 -3.86
CA ASN A 113 -6.99 8.82 -4.94
C ASN A 113 -8.07 9.35 -5.90
N ARG A 114 -9.11 8.54 -6.16
CA ARG A 114 -10.23 9.00 -6.99
C ARG A 114 -10.97 10.16 -6.33
N ARG A 115 -11.31 10.03 -5.03
CA ARG A 115 -11.96 11.13 -4.28
C ARG A 115 -11.07 12.36 -4.15
N ALA A 116 -9.76 12.17 -4.00
CA ALA A 116 -8.80 13.28 -4.02
C ALA A 116 -8.78 14.01 -5.37
N GLN A 117 -8.86 13.27 -6.48
CA GLN A 117 -8.95 13.87 -7.82
C GLN A 117 -10.26 14.61 -8.06
N GLU A 118 -11.36 14.15 -7.50
CA GLU A 118 -12.66 14.84 -7.58
C GLU A 118 -12.62 16.19 -6.85
N LEU A 119 -11.93 16.26 -5.71
CA LEU A 119 -11.85 17.46 -4.88
C LEU A 119 -10.81 18.47 -5.37
N TRP A 120 -9.64 18.00 -5.82
CA TRP A 120 -8.48 18.86 -6.14
C TRP A 120 -7.93 18.67 -7.55
N GLY A 121 -8.61 17.87 -8.36
CA GLY A 121 -8.12 17.54 -9.70
C GLY A 121 -6.93 16.58 -9.69
N ARG A 122 -6.44 16.28 -10.90
CA ARG A 122 -5.21 15.50 -11.11
C ARG A 122 -4.01 16.42 -10.91
N GLY A 123 -3.00 15.95 -10.17
CA GLY A 123 -1.77 16.72 -9.97
C GLY A 123 -1.14 16.50 -8.61
N ALA A 124 -0.21 17.40 -8.26
CA ALA A 124 0.63 17.26 -7.06
C ALA A 124 -0.20 17.23 -5.77
N ALA A 125 -1.24 18.06 -5.63
CA ALA A 125 -2.03 18.13 -4.40
C ALA A 125 -2.69 16.77 -4.06
N SER A 126 -3.40 16.17 -5.02
CA SER A 126 -4.02 14.86 -4.81
C SER A 126 -3.00 13.73 -4.65
N ILE A 127 -1.84 13.79 -5.34
CA ILE A 127 -0.75 12.84 -5.16
C ILE A 127 -0.17 12.91 -3.75
N LEU A 128 0.17 14.11 -3.28
CA LEU A 128 0.77 14.31 -1.95
C LEU A 128 -0.20 13.95 -0.82
N LEU A 129 -1.49 14.23 -0.99
CA LEU A 129 -2.48 13.76 -0.02
C LEU A 129 -2.47 12.25 0.09
N VAL A 130 -2.55 11.54 -1.05
CA VAL A 130 -2.60 10.06 -1.07
C VAL A 130 -1.33 9.47 -0.47
N ALA A 131 -0.17 9.99 -0.86
CA ALA A 131 1.12 9.58 -0.33
C ALA A 131 1.22 9.84 1.19
N GLY A 132 0.79 11.01 1.64
CA GLY A 132 0.78 11.38 3.05
C GLY A 132 -0.13 10.48 3.88
N LEU A 133 -1.35 10.18 3.40
CA LEU A 133 -2.27 9.27 4.07
C LEU A 133 -1.69 7.85 4.15
N PHE A 134 -1.05 7.38 3.07
CA PHE A 134 -0.41 6.07 3.07
C PHE A 134 0.75 6.00 4.06
N ALA A 135 1.57 7.04 4.13
CA ALA A 135 2.65 7.16 5.10
C ALA A 135 2.14 7.20 6.55
N LEU A 136 1.08 7.97 6.84
CA LEU A 136 0.46 8.06 8.17
C LEU A 136 -0.01 6.71 8.70
N LEU A 137 -0.50 5.83 7.82
CA LEU A 137 -0.90 4.46 8.20
C LEU A 137 0.28 3.60 8.65
N HIS A 138 1.52 4.00 8.36
CA HIS A 138 2.74 3.25 8.69
C HIS A 138 3.50 3.83 9.88
N LEU A 139 2.98 4.89 10.51
CA LEU A 139 3.52 5.40 11.76
C LEU A 139 3.41 4.36 12.89
N PRO A 140 4.31 4.38 13.87
CA PRO A 140 5.45 5.25 14.05
C PRO A 140 6.75 4.70 13.42
N ASN A 141 6.67 3.72 12.51
CA ASN A 141 7.85 3.12 11.88
C ASN A 141 8.47 4.08 10.85
N PRO A 142 9.59 4.76 11.14
CA PRO A 142 10.08 5.86 10.31
C PRO A 142 10.50 5.40 8.92
N TRP A 143 11.10 4.22 8.82
CA TRP A 143 11.56 3.66 7.53
C TRP A 143 10.40 3.25 6.64
N LEU A 144 9.37 2.61 7.23
CA LEU A 144 8.14 2.29 6.50
C LEU A 144 7.38 3.56 6.11
N THR A 145 7.27 4.53 6.99
CA THR A 145 6.61 5.82 6.72
C THR A 145 7.26 6.52 5.53
N LEU A 146 8.60 6.60 5.50
CA LEU A 146 9.32 7.19 4.37
C LEU A 146 9.14 6.37 3.08
N ALA A 147 9.34 5.06 3.14
CA ALA A 147 9.20 4.17 1.99
C ALA A 147 7.79 4.22 1.39
N THR A 148 6.75 4.20 2.24
CA THR A 148 5.35 4.26 1.80
C THR A 148 4.94 5.63 1.30
N PHE A 149 5.52 6.71 1.82
CA PHE A 149 5.34 8.05 1.25
C PHE A 149 5.85 8.12 -0.19
N MET A 150 7.11 7.71 -0.40
CA MET A 150 7.74 7.74 -1.73
C MET A 150 7.03 6.81 -2.72
N ALA A 151 6.79 5.58 -2.33
CA ALA A 151 6.08 4.61 -3.17
C ALA A 151 4.63 5.03 -3.44
N GLY A 152 3.93 5.54 -2.42
CA GLY A 152 2.57 6.06 -2.53
C GLY A 152 2.46 7.23 -3.52
N ALA A 153 3.44 8.13 -3.53
CA ALA A 153 3.49 9.23 -4.49
C ALA A 153 3.65 8.70 -5.93
N VAL A 154 4.56 7.74 -6.14
CA VAL A 154 4.75 7.10 -7.45
C VAL A 154 3.48 6.38 -7.91
N TRP A 155 2.88 5.55 -7.05
CA TRP A 155 1.66 4.81 -7.39
C TRP A 155 0.49 5.74 -7.64
N ALA A 156 0.34 6.83 -6.86
CA ALA A 156 -0.70 7.83 -7.09
C ALA A 156 -0.52 8.52 -8.44
N TRP A 157 0.71 8.88 -8.78
CA TRP A 157 1.07 9.48 -10.06
C TRP A 157 0.79 8.54 -11.24
N VAL A 158 1.16 7.26 -11.13
CA VAL A 158 0.87 6.24 -12.17
C VAL A 158 -0.63 6.02 -12.31
N TYR A 159 -1.34 5.86 -11.18
CA TYR A 159 -2.79 5.62 -11.21
C TYR A 159 -3.53 6.78 -11.89
N GLN A 160 -3.15 8.01 -11.67
CA GLN A 160 -3.76 9.16 -12.34
C GLN A 160 -3.59 9.14 -13.86
N ARG A 161 -2.54 8.48 -14.39
CA ARG A 161 -2.23 8.39 -15.82
C ARG A 161 -2.70 7.12 -16.49
N ALA A 162 -2.70 6.04 -15.75
CA ALA A 162 -3.07 4.70 -16.20
C ALA A 162 -3.69 3.92 -15.03
N PRO A 163 -4.96 4.15 -14.68
CA PRO A 163 -5.62 3.43 -13.59
C PRO A 163 -5.58 1.94 -13.83
N ASN A 164 -4.75 1.21 -13.05
CA ASN A 164 -4.59 -0.23 -13.17
C ASN A 164 -4.15 -0.84 -11.83
N LEU A 165 -5.10 -1.35 -11.06
CA LEU A 165 -4.84 -1.94 -9.75
C LEU A 165 -3.96 -3.20 -9.82
N PRO A 166 -4.13 -4.13 -10.77
CA PRO A 166 -3.23 -5.29 -10.90
C PRO A 166 -1.77 -4.92 -11.08
N ALA A 167 -1.44 -3.93 -11.93
CA ALA A 167 -0.06 -3.50 -12.11
C ALA A 167 0.52 -2.84 -10.84
N LEU A 168 -0.28 -2.01 -10.17
CA LEU A 168 0.12 -1.38 -8.91
C LEU A 168 0.32 -2.42 -7.80
N ALA A 169 -0.58 -3.39 -7.69
CA ALA A 169 -0.47 -4.47 -6.70
C ALA A 169 0.77 -5.34 -6.91
N LEU A 170 1.06 -5.68 -8.16
CA LEU A 170 2.26 -6.43 -8.51
C LEU A 170 3.52 -5.66 -8.12
N SER A 171 3.60 -4.37 -8.49
CA SER A 171 4.74 -3.52 -8.11
C SER A 171 4.86 -3.35 -6.60
N HIS A 172 3.73 -3.22 -5.88
CA HIS A 172 3.71 -3.16 -4.42
C HIS A 172 4.26 -4.46 -3.80
N ALA A 173 3.79 -5.61 -4.26
CA ALA A 173 4.25 -6.90 -3.76
C ALA A 173 5.76 -7.07 -3.98
N LEU A 174 6.26 -6.79 -5.19
CA LEU A 174 7.68 -6.89 -5.52
C LEU A 174 8.54 -5.96 -4.66
N MET A 175 8.12 -4.70 -4.48
CA MET A 175 8.87 -3.75 -3.65
C MET A 175 8.83 -4.11 -2.17
N SER A 176 7.71 -4.64 -1.66
CA SER A 176 7.61 -5.12 -0.28
C SER A 176 8.50 -6.33 -0.03
N MET A 177 8.55 -7.26 -0.98
CA MET A 177 9.47 -8.41 -0.91
C MET A 177 10.92 -7.94 -0.88
N LEU A 178 11.28 -7.04 -1.79
CA LEU A 178 12.65 -6.51 -1.86
C LEU A 178 13.02 -5.75 -0.58
N LEU A 179 12.12 -4.94 -0.04
CA LEU A 179 12.32 -4.23 1.22
C LEU A 179 12.64 -5.20 2.38
N VAL A 180 11.83 -6.27 2.51
CA VAL A 180 12.02 -7.28 3.56
C VAL A 180 13.29 -8.10 3.34
N TRP A 181 13.69 -8.31 2.08
CA TRP A 181 14.90 -9.05 1.75
C TRP A 181 16.17 -8.21 2.00
N SER A 182 16.13 -6.92 1.65
CA SER A 182 17.30 -6.04 1.69
C SER A 182 17.57 -5.43 3.07
N LEU A 183 16.54 -5.27 3.92
CA LEU A 183 16.70 -4.57 5.20
C LEU A 183 16.53 -5.52 6.38
N PRO A 184 17.39 -5.37 7.44
CA PRO A 184 17.29 -6.22 8.62
C PRO A 184 15.97 -5.98 9.38
N PRO A 185 15.41 -7.04 10.00
CA PRO A 185 14.18 -6.93 10.80
C PRO A 185 14.28 -5.90 11.94
N THR A 186 15.47 -5.65 12.45
CA THR A 186 15.75 -4.64 13.48
C THR A 186 15.53 -3.23 12.99
N VAL A 187 15.86 -2.95 11.72
CA VAL A 187 15.67 -1.63 11.09
C VAL A 187 14.19 -1.40 10.74
N ILE A 188 13.58 -2.36 10.03
CA ILE A 188 12.17 -2.24 9.62
C ILE A 188 11.18 -2.71 10.69
N LYS A 189 11.66 -3.07 11.91
CA LYS A 189 10.84 -3.57 13.03
C LYS A 189 9.87 -4.67 12.60
N SER A 190 10.31 -5.57 11.72
CA SER A 190 9.47 -6.64 11.14
C SER A 190 8.16 -6.12 10.52
N LEU A 191 8.16 -4.94 9.94
CA LEU A 191 7.01 -4.22 9.36
C LEU A 191 5.94 -3.86 10.41
N ARG A 192 6.28 -3.79 11.69
CA ARG A 192 5.33 -3.40 12.74
C ARG A 192 4.97 -1.92 12.63
N ILE A 193 3.70 -1.60 12.84
CA ILE A 193 3.12 -0.26 12.80
C ILE A 193 2.16 -0.08 13.98
N GLY A 194 1.73 1.16 14.24
CA GLY A 194 0.83 1.45 15.34
C GLY A 194 1.45 1.07 16.69
N PHE A 195 0.62 0.67 17.64
CA PHE A 195 1.10 0.27 18.98
C PHE A 195 2.01 -0.96 18.95
N LYS A 196 1.87 -1.85 17.97
CA LYS A 196 2.74 -3.04 17.81
C LYS A 196 4.20 -2.70 17.51
N TYR A 197 4.49 -1.45 17.17
CA TYR A 197 5.86 -0.98 16.95
C TYR A 197 6.67 -0.94 18.25
N PHE A 198 6.02 -0.66 19.38
CA PHE A 198 6.67 -0.44 20.66
C PHE A 198 6.83 -1.73 21.49
N GLY A 199 6.18 -2.82 21.13
CA GLY A 199 6.25 -4.06 21.91
C GLY A 199 6.10 -5.35 21.13
#